data_22348815a13e3e4727e32c062172c975
#
_entry.id   22348815a13e3e4727e32c062172c975
#
_cell.length_a   1.000
_cell.length_b   1.000
_cell.length_c   1.000
_cell.angle_alpha   90.00
_cell.angle_beta   90.00
_cell.angle_gamma   90.00
#
_symmetry.space_group_name_H-M   'P 1'
#
loop_
_entity.id
_entity.type
_entity.pdbx_description
1 polymer ?
#
loop_
_entity_poly.entity_id
_entity_poly.type
_entity_poly.pdbx_seq_one_letter_code
_entity_poly.pdbx_strand_id
1 'polypeptide(L)'
;MPNWCYNYITITGEPQSIARIADVCQNLQGGLFEALIGTAPDSETDWYLDVGAEFVKDIGEDAIILSGYTAWSPPTNFCARLAKKYGVEVEMHYEEMGIDLCGQTLIDKEGNCSYQDYGFAEGKYKLEGYVDWYMEWESHLCEYMAEHMKDEGDTDFVGRIKAEYPYLQEEEVTECAVDLTVKFKEIN
;
A
#
# COMPACT_ATOMS: atom_id res chain seq x y z
N MET A 1 -13.48 5.03 -12.38
CA MET A 1 -12.40 4.02 -12.33
C MET A 1 -12.10 3.80 -10.86
N PRO A 2 -11.76 2.59 -10.40
CA PRO A 2 -11.36 2.41 -9.02
C PRO A 2 -10.00 3.09 -8.78
N ASN A 3 -9.82 3.66 -7.59
CA ASN A 3 -8.49 3.95 -7.11
C ASN A 3 -7.78 2.63 -6.84
N TRP A 4 -6.54 2.52 -7.27
CA TRP A 4 -5.77 1.29 -7.12
C TRP A 4 -4.88 1.39 -5.88
N CYS A 5 -5.05 0.42 -4.98
CA CYS A 5 -4.19 0.22 -3.83
C CYS A 5 -3.11 -0.79 -4.20
N TYR A 6 -1.85 -0.39 -4.22
CA TYR A 6 -0.73 -1.30 -4.37
C TYR A 6 -0.47 -2.03 -3.06
N ASN A 7 -0.16 -3.32 -3.13
CA ASN A 7 0.08 -4.15 -1.96
C ASN A 7 1.35 -4.98 -2.15
N TYR A 8 2.13 -5.05 -1.09
CA TYR A 8 3.28 -5.93 -0.95
C TYR A 8 3.07 -6.78 0.30
N ILE A 9 2.86 -8.07 0.12
CA ILE A 9 2.42 -9.00 1.16
C ILE A 9 3.51 -10.04 1.36
N THR A 10 4.13 -10.04 2.53
CA THR A 10 5.12 -11.04 2.94
C THR A 10 4.47 -12.04 3.88
N ILE A 11 4.53 -13.32 3.53
CA ILE A 11 3.96 -14.43 4.28
C ILE A 11 5.11 -15.25 4.84
N THR A 12 5.17 -15.41 6.15
CA THR A 12 6.20 -16.18 6.86
C THR A 12 5.58 -17.21 7.80
N GLY A 13 6.27 -18.32 8.03
CA GLY A 13 5.74 -19.37 8.91
C GLY A 13 6.57 -20.65 8.88
N GLU A 14 5.98 -21.68 9.44
CA GLU A 14 6.61 -23.01 9.43
C GLU A 14 6.78 -23.52 7.99
N PRO A 15 7.89 -24.18 7.64
CA PRO A 15 8.19 -24.63 6.28
C PRO A 15 7.07 -25.44 5.62
N GLN A 16 6.34 -26.24 6.40
CA GLN A 16 5.21 -27.02 5.87
C GLN A 16 4.03 -26.13 5.47
N SER A 17 3.78 -25.04 6.20
CA SER A 17 2.73 -24.07 5.87
C SER A 17 3.09 -23.30 4.61
N ILE A 18 4.33 -22.84 4.53
CA ILE A 18 4.87 -22.13 3.36
C ILE A 18 4.80 -23.04 2.11
N ALA A 19 5.24 -24.30 2.22
CA ALA A 19 5.17 -25.25 1.12
C ALA A 19 3.72 -25.50 0.61
N ARG A 20 2.73 -25.54 1.51
CA ARG A 20 1.32 -25.69 1.14
C ARG A 20 0.77 -24.46 0.40
N ILE A 21 1.15 -23.26 0.83
CA ILE A 21 0.76 -22.02 0.13
C ILE A 21 1.46 -21.96 -1.23
N ALA A 22 2.76 -22.29 -1.27
CA ALA A 22 3.54 -22.34 -2.51
C ALA A 22 2.93 -23.29 -3.55
N ASP A 23 2.51 -24.49 -3.14
CA ASP A 23 1.85 -25.46 -4.02
C ASP A 23 0.57 -24.88 -4.64
N VAL A 24 -0.26 -24.22 -3.86
CA VAL A 24 -1.47 -23.53 -4.37
C VAL A 24 -1.09 -22.44 -5.36
N CYS A 25 -0.09 -21.61 -5.03
CA CYS A 25 0.35 -20.53 -5.91
C CYS A 25 0.94 -21.02 -7.25
N GLN A 26 1.67 -22.15 -7.23
CA GLN A 26 2.29 -22.73 -8.42
C GLN A 26 1.29 -23.48 -9.32
N ASN A 27 0.27 -24.10 -8.73
CA ASN A 27 -0.73 -24.90 -9.42
C ASN A 27 -2.06 -24.16 -9.62
N LEU A 28 -2.03 -22.83 -9.60
CA LEU A 28 -3.19 -21.97 -9.63
C LEU A 28 -4.08 -22.22 -10.85
N GLN A 29 -5.36 -22.54 -10.60
CA GLN A 29 -6.43 -22.55 -11.59
C GLN A 29 -7.55 -21.62 -11.10
N GLY A 30 -7.63 -20.40 -11.66
CA GLY A 30 -8.59 -19.40 -11.25
C GLY A 30 -8.01 -18.29 -10.37
N GLY A 31 -8.82 -17.64 -9.57
CA GLY A 31 -8.40 -16.53 -8.69
C GLY A 31 -7.48 -16.98 -7.57
N LEU A 32 -6.39 -16.24 -7.35
CA LEU A 32 -5.40 -16.56 -6.32
C LEU A 32 -6.04 -16.62 -4.92
N PHE A 33 -6.89 -15.64 -4.62
CA PHE A 33 -7.51 -15.53 -3.30
C PHE A 33 -8.49 -16.67 -3.02
N GLU A 34 -9.34 -17.01 -4.00
CA GLU A 34 -10.26 -18.14 -3.89
C GLU A 34 -9.51 -19.46 -3.71
N ALA A 35 -8.45 -19.68 -4.46
CA ALA A 35 -7.63 -20.88 -4.34
C ALA A 35 -6.96 -21.00 -2.97
N LEU A 36 -6.43 -19.90 -2.43
CA LEU A 36 -5.77 -19.87 -1.13
C LEU A 36 -6.74 -20.04 0.03
N ILE A 37 -7.85 -19.32 0.05
CA ILE A 37 -8.77 -19.33 1.20
C ILE A 37 -9.99 -20.24 1.02
N GLY A 38 -10.26 -20.71 -0.19
CA GLY A 38 -11.32 -21.70 -0.47
C GLY A 38 -12.75 -21.16 -0.46
N THR A 39 -12.91 -19.85 -0.47
CA THR A 39 -14.21 -19.18 -0.58
C THR A 39 -14.08 -18.02 -1.54
N ALA A 40 -15.11 -17.78 -2.33
CA ALA A 40 -15.20 -16.55 -3.11
C ALA A 40 -15.06 -15.32 -2.17
N PRO A 41 -14.51 -14.21 -2.70
CA PRO A 41 -14.44 -12.96 -1.96
C PRO A 41 -15.82 -12.63 -1.33
N ASP A 42 -15.80 -12.19 -0.07
CA ASP A 42 -17.00 -11.70 0.57
C ASP A 42 -17.42 -10.39 -0.10
N SER A 43 -18.63 -10.34 -0.61
CA SER A 43 -19.13 -9.21 -1.40
C SER A 43 -19.11 -7.85 -0.69
N GLU A 44 -18.94 -7.85 0.63
CA GLU A 44 -18.88 -6.61 1.42
C GLU A 44 -17.46 -6.16 1.75
N THR A 45 -16.51 -7.10 1.84
CA THR A 45 -15.16 -6.80 2.33
C THR A 45 -14.03 -7.22 1.38
N ASP A 46 -14.24 -8.29 0.59
CA ASP A 46 -13.25 -8.83 -0.33
C ASP A 46 -13.61 -8.57 -1.82
N TRP A 47 -14.63 -7.80 -2.05
CA TRP A 47 -15.27 -7.58 -3.36
C TRP A 47 -14.31 -7.11 -4.46
N TYR A 48 -13.20 -6.48 -4.08
CA TYR A 48 -12.26 -5.91 -5.00
C TYR A 48 -11.01 -6.77 -5.26
N LEU A 49 -10.92 -7.92 -4.63
CA LEU A 49 -9.72 -8.77 -4.69
C LEU A 49 -9.56 -9.52 -6.02
N ASP A 50 -10.62 -9.70 -6.78
CA ASP A 50 -10.62 -10.60 -7.96
C ASP A 50 -10.77 -9.85 -9.30
N VAL A 51 -10.93 -8.55 -9.30
CA VAL A 51 -11.14 -7.77 -10.51
C VAL A 51 -9.82 -7.29 -11.09
N GLY A 52 -9.07 -8.17 -11.71
CA GLY A 52 -7.96 -7.82 -12.59
C GLY A 52 -6.60 -7.61 -11.91
N ALA A 53 -6.45 -7.97 -10.64
CA ALA A 53 -5.15 -7.91 -9.99
C ALA A 53 -4.31 -9.14 -10.32
N GLU A 54 -3.36 -9.00 -11.21
CA GLU A 54 -2.28 -9.98 -11.35
C GLU A 54 -1.29 -9.76 -10.20
N PHE A 55 -1.34 -10.64 -9.19
CA PHE A 55 -0.31 -10.66 -8.17
C PHE A 55 0.93 -11.37 -8.69
N VAL A 56 2.05 -10.66 -8.65
CA VAL A 56 3.38 -11.27 -8.83
C VAL A 56 3.71 -12.10 -7.59
N LYS A 57 4.20 -13.31 -7.80
CA LYS A 57 4.53 -14.26 -6.73
C LYS A 57 6.02 -14.50 -6.73
N ASP A 58 6.67 -14.22 -5.62
CA ASP A 58 8.02 -14.67 -5.34
C ASP A 58 7.96 -15.73 -4.23
N ILE A 59 8.40 -16.95 -4.54
CA ILE A 59 8.27 -18.10 -3.65
C ILE A 59 9.67 -18.53 -3.23
N GLY A 60 10.03 -18.16 -1.99
CA GLY A 60 11.23 -18.62 -1.32
C GLY A 60 11.01 -19.89 -0.48
N GLU A 61 12.08 -20.35 0.17
CA GLU A 61 12.02 -21.50 1.09
C GLU A 61 11.32 -21.16 2.41
N ASP A 62 11.53 -19.93 2.91
CA ASP A 62 11.06 -19.48 4.23
C ASP A 62 9.95 -18.43 4.16
N ALA A 63 9.68 -17.87 2.98
CA ALA A 63 8.69 -16.83 2.78
C ALA A 63 8.09 -16.86 1.39
N ILE A 64 6.87 -16.33 1.28
CA ILE A 64 6.20 -16.05 0.01
C ILE A 64 5.87 -14.56 -0.03
N ILE A 65 6.20 -13.93 -1.14
CA ILE A 65 5.88 -12.54 -1.40
C ILE A 65 4.81 -12.49 -2.50
N LEU A 66 3.73 -11.78 -2.20
CA LEU A 66 2.68 -11.47 -3.16
C LEU A 66 2.65 -9.96 -3.35
N SER A 67 2.79 -9.49 -4.59
CA SER A 67 2.70 -8.06 -4.90
C SER A 67 1.72 -7.80 -6.04
N GLY A 68 0.92 -6.75 -5.90
CA GLY A 68 -0.09 -6.40 -6.90
C GLY A 68 -1.08 -5.37 -6.40
N TYR A 69 -2.12 -5.13 -7.21
CA TYR A 69 -3.09 -4.09 -6.97
C TYR A 69 -4.43 -4.65 -6.54
N THR A 70 -5.06 -3.99 -5.59
CA THR A 70 -6.47 -4.17 -5.24
C THR A 70 -7.23 -2.86 -5.46
N ALA A 71 -8.55 -2.93 -5.62
CA ALA A 71 -9.34 -1.73 -5.78
C ALA A 71 -9.73 -1.15 -4.41
N TRP A 72 -9.51 0.15 -4.21
CA TRP A 72 -9.96 0.99 -3.08
C TRP A 72 -9.27 0.77 -1.73
N SER A 73 -8.78 -0.42 -1.42
CA SER A 73 -8.21 -0.71 -0.10
C SER A 73 -7.31 -1.94 -0.11
N PRO A 74 -6.42 -2.08 0.89
CA PRO A 74 -5.60 -3.28 1.05
C PRO A 74 -6.47 -4.51 1.39
N PRO A 75 -6.04 -5.72 0.98
CA PRO A 75 -6.79 -6.98 1.16
C PRO A 75 -6.63 -7.57 2.58
N THR A 76 -6.89 -6.78 3.60
CA THR A 76 -6.61 -7.15 4.99
C THR A 76 -7.42 -8.37 5.45
N ASN A 77 -8.70 -8.44 5.10
CA ASN A 77 -9.54 -9.60 5.45
C ASN A 77 -9.06 -10.90 4.80
N PHE A 78 -8.61 -10.82 3.54
CA PHE A 78 -7.99 -11.96 2.88
C PHE A 78 -6.73 -12.41 3.62
N CYS A 79 -5.84 -11.48 3.95
CA CYS A 79 -4.60 -11.77 4.67
C CYS A 79 -4.87 -12.37 6.06
N ALA A 80 -5.85 -11.85 6.81
CA ALA A 80 -6.25 -12.40 8.10
C ALA A 80 -6.79 -13.84 8.01
N ARG A 81 -7.61 -14.12 7.00
CA ARG A 81 -8.14 -15.48 6.75
C ARG A 81 -7.05 -16.44 6.29
N LEU A 82 -6.11 -15.97 5.46
CA LEU A 82 -4.94 -16.72 5.03
C LEU A 82 -4.06 -17.09 6.24
N ALA A 83 -3.70 -16.11 7.06
CA ALA A 83 -2.90 -16.28 8.27
C ALA A 83 -3.49 -17.36 9.17
N LYS A 84 -4.76 -17.23 9.49
CA LYS A 84 -5.50 -18.20 10.31
C LYS A 84 -5.60 -19.59 9.69
N LYS A 85 -5.83 -19.69 8.37
CA LYS A 85 -6.00 -20.97 7.67
C LYS A 85 -4.72 -21.79 7.65
N TYR A 86 -3.57 -21.14 7.44
CA TYR A 86 -2.29 -21.81 7.27
C TYR A 86 -1.41 -21.74 8.53
N GLY A 87 -1.79 -20.97 9.56
CA GLY A 87 -1.01 -20.75 10.77
C GLY A 87 0.29 -19.99 10.49
N VAL A 88 0.21 -18.98 9.65
CA VAL A 88 1.33 -18.14 9.20
C VAL A 88 1.19 -16.72 9.69
N GLU A 89 2.28 -15.97 9.70
CA GLU A 89 2.31 -14.53 9.94
C GLU A 89 2.30 -13.81 8.59
N VAL A 90 1.62 -12.69 8.53
CA VAL A 90 1.56 -11.86 7.32
C VAL A 90 1.93 -10.44 7.67
N GLU A 91 2.89 -9.92 6.95
CA GLU A 91 3.23 -8.50 6.93
C GLU A 91 2.79 -7.94 5.59
N MET A 92 1.95 -6.93 5.62
CA MET A 92 1.43 -6.30 4.41
C MET A 92 1.74 -4.81 4.44
N HIS A 93 2.42 -4.35 3.39
CA HIS A 93 2.61 -2.95 3.09
C HIS A 93 1.70 -2.56 1.94
N TYR A 94 1.14 -1.37 1.98
CA TYR A 94 0.22 -0.89 0.96
C TYR A 94 0.27 0.61 0.78
N GLU A 95 -0.12 1.04 -0.41
CA GLU A 95 -0.27 2.44 -0.74
C GLU A 95 -1.45 2.67 -1.69
N GLU A 96 -2.20 3.72 -1.47
CA GLU A 96 -3.24 4.20 -2.36
C GLU A 96 -3.08 5.70 -2.62
N MET A 97 -2.57 6.02 -3.79
CA MET A 97 -2.24 7.40 -4.18
C MET A 97 -3.47 8.32 -4.25
N GLY A 98 -4.64 7.78 -4.58
CA GLY A 98 -5.85 8.58 -4.76
C GLY A 98 -6.40 9.21 -3.49
N ILE A 99 -5.96 8.77 -2.31
CA ILE A 99 -6.39 9.29 -1.00
C ILE A 99 -5.21 9.58 -0.06
N ASP A 100 -3.99 9.68 -0.60
CA ASP A 100 -2.77 9.92 0.21
C ASP A 100 -2.65 8.96 1.40
N LEU A 101 -2.76 7.65 1.11
CA LEU A 101 -2.70 6.60 2.12
C LEU A 101 -1.55 5.65 1.84
N CYS A 102 -0.71 5.43 2.85
CA CYS A 102 0.19 4.29 2.91
C CYS A 102 0.16 3.66 4.29
N GLY A 103 0.52 2.39 4.39
CA GLY A 103 0.45 1.73 5.67
C GLY A 103 1.12 0.38 5.73
N GLN A 104 1.17 -0.13 6.96
CA GLN A 104 1.61 -1.47 7.27
C GLN A 104 0.56 -2.16 8.13
N THR A 105 0.28 -3.40 7.82
CA THR A 105 -0.53 -4.27 8.67
C THR A 105 0.26 -5.52 9.02
N LEU A 106 0.40 -5.78 10.30
CA LEU A 106 0.94 -7.03 10.84
C LEU A 106 -0.22 -7.93 11.26
N ILE A 107 -0.21 -9.18 10.82
CA ILE A 107 -1.28 -10.13 11.06
C ILE A 107 -0.67 -11.40 11.67
N ASP A 108 -1.12 -11.76 12.86
CA ASP A 108 -0.67 -12.95 13.55
C ASP A 108 -1.32 -14.24 13.02
N LYS A 109 -0.85 -15.38 13.51
CA LYS A 109 -1.34 -16.72 13.13
C LYS A 109 -2.82 -16.99 13.45
N GLU A 110 -3.38 -16.22 14.38
CA GLU A 110 -4.79 -16.24 14.75
C GLU A 110 -5.64 -15.34 13.84
N GLY A 111 -5.01 -14.50 13.01
CA GLY A 111 -5.65 -13.53 12.11
C GLY A 111 -5.99 -12.20 12.79
N ASN A 112 -5.36 -11.88 13.94
CA ASN A 112 -5.49 -10.57 14.55
C ASN A 112 -4.59 -9.57 13.82
N CYS A 113 -5.13 -8.37 13.54
CA CYS A 113 -4.48 -7.34 12.76
C CYS A 113 -4.03 -6.17 13.63
N SER A 114 -2.82 -5.69 13.39
CA SER A 114 -2.29 -4.44 13.93
C SER A 114 -1.97 -3.51 12.76
N TYR A 115 -2.54 -2.30 12.77
CA TYR A 115 -2.48 -1.35 11.65
C TYR A 115 -1.61 -0.14 11.98
N GLN A 116 -0.92 0.35 10.98
CA GLN A 116 -0.22 1.62 10.98
C GLN A 116 -0.49 2.32 9.65
N ASP A 117 -1.39 3.30 9.68
CA ASP A 117 -1.81 4.06 8.51
C ASP A 117 -1.26 5.49 8.58
N TYR A 118 -0.75 5.99 7.48
CA TYR A 118 -0.15 7.30 7.36
C TYR A 118 -0.46 7.92 5.99
N GLY A 119 -0.42 9.24 5.91
CA GLY A 119 -0.20 9.90 4.62
C GLY A 119 1.22 9.63 4.13
N PHE A 120 1.48 9.74 2.82
CA PHE A 120 2.78 9.37 2.24
C PHE A 120 3.96 10.06 2.90
N ALA A 121 3.86 11.36 3.12
CA ALA A 121 4.94 12.13 3.70
C ALA A 121 5.29 11.69 5.14
N GLU A 122 4.30 11.28 5.94
CA GLU A 122 4.54 10.73 7.28
C GLU A 122 5.05 9.29 7.22
N GLY A 123 4.51 8.47 6.34
CA GLY A 123 4.85 7.06 6.16
C GLY A 123 6.32 6.87 5.84
N LYS A 124 6.91 7.74 5.02
CA LYS A 124 8.34 7.76 4.69
C LYS A 124 9.25 7.68 5.93
N TYR A 125 8.84 8.30 7.04
CA TYR A 125 9.63 8.32 8.28
C TYR A 125 9.20 7.31 9.33
N LYS A 126 8.03 6.73 9.18
CA LYS A 126 7.42 5.86 10.19
C LYS A 126 7.47 4.38 9.82
N LEU A 127 7.52 4.08 8.53
CA LEU A 127 7.51 2.71 8.03
C LEU A 127 8.93 2.30 7.67
N GLU A 128 9.57 1.46 8.50
CA GLU A 128 10.92 0.95 8.23
C GLU A 128 10.92 0.06 6.98
N GLY A 129 11.94 0.23 6.12
CA GLY A 129 12.15 -0.60 4.93
C GLY A 129 11.34 -0.20 3.68
N TYR A 130 10.59 0.90 3.74
CA TYR A 130 9.69 1.33 2.67
C TYR A 130 10.29 2.39 1.73
N VAL A 131 11.58 2.61 1.79
CA VAL A 131 12.28 3.74 1.15
C VAL A 131 12.17 3.73 -0.38
N ASP A 132 12.07 2.56 -1.00
CA ASP A 132 12.11 2.45 -2.48
C ASP A 132 10.77 2.77 -3.17
N TRP A 133 9.66 2.77 -2.43
CA TRP A 133 8.32 2.99 -2.96
C TRP A 133 7.93 4.46 -3.08
N TYR A 134 8.58 5.33 -2.32
CA TYR A 134 8.25 6.74 -2.17
C TYR A 134 8.89 7.69 -3.20
N MET A 135 9.63 7.17 -4.17
CA MET A 135 10.25 8.00 -5.20
C MET A 135 9.23 8.70 -6.12
N GLU A 136 8.00 8.18 -6.19
CA GLU A 136 6.94 8.78 -7.01
C GLU A 136 5.99 9.74 -6.23
N TRP A 137 5.99 9.69 -4.89
CA TRP A 137 5.08 10.51 -4.09
C TRP A 137 5.35 12.02 -4.21
N GLU A 138 6.62 12.42 -4.36
CA GLU A 138 6.99 13.84 -4.50
C GLU A 138 6.26 14.49 -5.67
N SER A 139 6.16 13.81 -6.80
CA SER A 139 5.46 14.35 -7.95
C SER A 139 3.93 14.39 -7.75
N HIS A 140 3.35 13.40 -7.11
CA HIS A 140 1.90 13.36 -6.85
C HIS A 140 1.49 14.36 -5.78
N LEU A 141 2.24 14.46 -4.70
CA LEU A 141 1.99 15.44 -3.66
C LEU A 141 2.05 16.86 -4.21
N CYS A 142 3.08 17.19 -5.00
CA CYS A 142 3.22 18.50 -5.62
C CYS A 142 2.07 18.80 -6.59
N GLU A 143 1.59 17.81 -7.34
CA GLU A 143 0.49 17.98 -8.28
C GLU A 143 -0.84 18.23 -7.54
N TYR A 144 -1.15 17.42 -6.55
CA TYR A 144 -2.34 17.56 -5.70
C TYR A 144 -2.36 18.91 -4.95
N MET A 145 -1.24 19.28 -4.32
CA MET A 145 -1.13 20.56 -3.61
C MET A 145 -1.22 21.74 -4.57
N ALA A 146 -0.61 21.65 -5.77
CA ALA A 146 -0.67 22.72 -6.75
C ALA A 146 -2.12 22.99 -7.21
N GLU A 147 -2.92 21.96 -7.42
CA GLU A 147 -4.33 22.08 -7.78
C GLU A 147 -5.14 22.74 -6.64
N HIS A 148 -4.96 22.27 -5.40
CA HIS A 148 -5.66 22.79 -4.24
C HIS A 148 -5.29 24.26 -3.96
N MET A 149 -4.01 24.60 -3.97
CA MET A 149 -3.54 25.96 -3.74
C MET A 149 -4.02 26.92 -4.84
N LYS A 150 -4.12 26.43 -6.10
CA LYS A 150 -4.69 27.22 -7.17
C LYS A 150 -6.15 27.56 -6.91
N ASP A 151 -6.94 26.59 -6.50
CA ASP A 151 -8.37 26.77 -6.22
C ASP A 151 -8.59 27.72 -5.04
N GLU A 152 -7.72 27.69 -4.03
CA GLU A 152 -7.74 28.54 -2.85
C GLU A 152 -7.10 29.92 -3.09
N GLY A 153 -6.34 30.10 -4.18
CA GLY A 153 -5.59 31.32 -4.48
C GLY A 153 -4.40 31.54 -3.54
N ASP A 154 -3.90 30.46 -2.91
CA ASP A 154 -2.76 30.49 -2.00
C ASP A 154 -1.44 30.40 -2.77
N THR A 155 -0.42 31.13 -2.34
CA THR A 155 0.92 31.15 -2.92
C THR A 155 2.04 30.97 -1.89
N ASP A 156 1.70 30.73 -0.62
CA ASP A 156 2.69 30.43 0.42
C ASP A 156 3.03 28.93 0.46
N PHE A 157 3.80 28.48 -0.55
CA PHE A 157 4.16 27.08 -0.71
C PHE A 157 4.90 26.49 0.50
N VAL A 158 5.86 27.24 1.06
CA VAL A 158 6.64 26.77 2.22
C VAL A 158 5.77 26.66 3.46
N GLY A 159 4.95 27.69 3.73
CA GLY A 159 4.04 27.69 4.86
C GLY A 159 3.02 26.57 4.78
N ARG A 160 2.47 26.32 3.59
CA ARG A 160 1.50 25.24 3.35
C ARG A 160 2.12 23.86 3.57
N ILE A 161 3.30 23.59 2.99
CA ILE A 161 4.02 22.33 3.16
C ILE A 161 4.30 22.08 4.65
N LYS A 162 4.81 23.09 5.39
CA LYS A 162 5.09 22.94 6.83
C LYS A 162 3.84 22.72 7.66
N ALA A 163 2.73 23.30 7.28
CA ALA A 163 1.46 23.15 7.99
C ALA A 163 0.84 21.77 7.80
N GLU A 164 0.88 21.25 6.58
CA GLU A 164 0.29 19.93 6.25
C GLU A 164 1.24 18.78 6.58
N TYR A 165 2.56 19.01 6.48
CA TYR A 165 3.60 17.99 6.66
C TYR A 165 4.67 18.45 7.68
N PRO A 166 4.31 18.61 8.97
CA PRO A 166 5.19 19.19 10.00
C PRO A 166 6.41 18.32 10.35
N TYR A 167 6.48 17.09 9.83
CA TYR A 167 7.58 16.14 10.05
C TYR A 167 8.63 16.17 8.95
N LEU A 168 8.44 16.91 7.84
CA LEU A 168 9.46 17.09 6.81
C LEU A 168 10.63 17.92 7.34
N GLN A 169 11.85 17.54 6.93
CA GLN A 169 13.05 18.29 7.24
C GLN A 169 13.13 19.56 6.39
N GLU A 170 13.86 20.58 6.85
CA GLU A 170 13.95 21.87 6.15
C GLU A 170 14.44 21.76 4.70
N GLU A 171 15.35 20.80 4.42
CA GLU A 171 15.84 20.53 3.07
C GLU A 171 14.73 19.99 2.17
N GLU A 172 13.96 19.03 2.66
CA GLU A 172 12.83 18.42 1.95
C GLU A 172 11.69 19.43 1.70
N VAL A 173 11.38 20.24 2.69
CA VAL A 173 10.42 21.36 2.51
C VAL A 173 10.86 22.32 1.41
N THR A 174 12.16 22.58 1.32
CA THR A 174 12.71 23.49 0.30
C THR A 174 12.61 22.87 -1.10
N GLU A 175 12.94 21.58 -1.25
CA GLU A 175 12.83 20.84 -2.50
C GLU A 175 11.37 20.76 -2.96
N CYS A 176 10.46 20.33 -2.08
CA CYS A 176 9.02 20.30 -2.36
C CYS A 176 8.48 21.69 -2.76
N ALA A 177 8.93 22.76 -2.13
CA ALA A 177 8.47 24.11 -2.47
C ALA A 177 8.94 24.59 -3.86
N VAL A 178 10.13 24.15 -4.28
CA VAL A 178 10.63 24.43 -5.64
C VAL A 178 9.75 23.69 -6.67
N ASP A 179 9.53 22.40 -6.48
CA ASP A 179 8.74 21.58 -7.40
C ASP A 179 7.28 22.05 -7.45
N LEU A 180 6.68 22.34 -6.29
CA LEU A 180 5.34 22.89 -6.19
C LEU A 180 5.21 24.23 -6.92
N THR A 181 6.24 25.09 -6.84
CA THR A 181 6.27 26.34 -7.59
C THR A 181 6.27 26.11 -9.11
N VAL A 182 6.99 25.11 -9.58
CA VAL A 182 7.03 24.73 -11.00
C VAL A 182 5.65 24.21 -11.44
N LYS A 183 5.11 23.23 -10.71
CA LYS A 183 3.79 22.64 -11.01
C LYS A 183 2.67 23.69 -10.98
N PHE A 184 2.66 24.55 -9.99
CA PHE A 184 1.67 25.63 -9.90
C PHE A 184 1.70 26.58 -11.10
N LYS A 185 2.88 26.83 -11.68
CA LYS A 185 3.01 27.65 -12.91
C LYS A 185 2.57 26.91 -14.16
N GLU A 186 2.71 25.59 -14.21
CA GLU A 186 2.29 24.78 -15.34
C GLU A 186 0.77 24.69 -15.47
N ILE A 187 0.06 24.70 -14.32
CA ILE A 187 -1.42 24.56 -14.29
C ILE A 187 -2.16 25.91 -14.31
N ASN A 188 -1.45 27.06 -14.19
CA ASN A 188 -2.00 28.41 -14.31
C ASN A 188 -1.75 29.02 -15.67
#